data_ddac6aa9f2d4df38d3471db10cd956f4
#
_entry.id   ddac6aa9f2d4df38d3471db10cd956f4
#
_cell.length_a   1.000
_cell.length_b   1.000
_cell.length_c   1.000
_cell.angle_alpha   90.00
_cell.angle_beta   90.00
_cell.angle_gamma   90.00
#
_symmetry.space_group_name_H-M   'P 1'
#
loop_
_entity.id
_entity.type
_entity.pdbx_description
1 polymer ?
#
loop_
_entity_poly.entity_id
_entity_poly.type
_entity_poly.pdbx_seq_one_letter_code
_entity_poly.pdbx_strand_id
1 'polypeptide(L)'
;MGLESYHSDHDRYPYGTEAPFNNHGVAVANGEEYSSNVVYMALFGDHKNEGVPSRDTTIYNDELNPSTQPKSNPTVREVHVKSKDGRPVTLYILADPWGSPYRYRLGSEQSIPTRTDRARNLKMGNGLNPDYDFWSFGKDGDSDLKDPHAPENEDDIGNLPKF
;
A
#
# COMPACT_ATOMS: atom_id res chain seq x y z
N MET A 1 3.10 -2.00 12.91
CA MET A 1 2.37 -2.56 11.75
C MET A 1 2.89 -3.94 11.34
N GLY A 2 4.11 -4.31 11.68
CA GLY A 2 4.72 -5.61 11.33
C GLY A 2 5.71 -5.57 10.16
N LEU A 3 5.86 -4.43 9.48
CA LEU A 3 6.80 -4.28 8.36
C LEU A 3 8.25 -4.52 8.78
N GLU A 4 8.64 -4.07 9.97
CA GLU A 4 10.00 -4.29 10.49
C GLU A 4 10.27 -5.76 10.79
N SER A 5 9.28 -6.48 11.33
CA SER A 5 9.40 -7.92 11.57
C SER A 5 9.50 -8.69 10.25
N TYR A 6 8.69 -8.31 9.26
CA TYR A 6 8.79 -8.86 7.91
C TYR A 6 10.17 -8.61 7.30
N HIS A 7 10.68 -7.37 7.38
CA HIS A 7 12.02 -7.03 6.89
C HIS A 7 13.11 -7.84 7.57
N SER A 8 13.01 -8.01 8.91
CA SER A 8 13.98 -8.83 9.67
C SER A 8 14.05 -10.28 9.20
N ASP A 9 12.92 -10.88 8.82
CA ASP A 9 12.86 -12.27 8.39
C ASP A 9 13.23 -12.47 6.91
N HIS A 10 12.98 -11.47 6.07
CA HIS A 10 13.14 -11.57 4.61
C HIS A 10 14.30 -10.74 4.04
N ASP A 11 14.99 -9.96 4.88
CA ASP A 11 16.04 -9.01 4.49
C ASP A 11 15.59 -8.00 3.41
N ARG A 12 14.29 -7.68 3.42
CA ARG A 12 13.65 -6.72 2.52
C ARG A 12 12.24 -6.38 3.00
N TYR A 13 11.75 -5.21 2.61
CA TYR A 13 10.32 -4.87 2.73
C TYR A 13 9.48 -5.61 1.68
N PRO A 14 8.15 -5.71 1.87
CA PRO A 14 7.29 -6.38 0.91
C PRO A 14 7.54 -5.89 -0.51
N TYR A 15 7.87 -6.83 -1.39
CA TYR A 15 8.10 -6.51 -2.79
C TYR A 15 6.76 -6.49 -3.51
N GLY A 16 6.37 -5.31 -3.97
CA GLY A 16 5.22 -5.12 -4.82
C GLY A 16 5.64 -4.26 -5.99
N THR A 17 5.21 -4.64 -7.15
CA THR A 17 5.11 -3.71 -8.26
C THR A 17 4.05 -2.67 -7.92
N GLU A 18 4.04 -1.55 -8.61
CA GLU A 18 3.09 -0.45 -8.40
C GLU A 18 1.61 -0.86 -8.44
N ALA A 19 1.32 -2.09 -8.81
CA ALA A 19 -0.02 -2.61 -8.94
C ALA A 19 -0.13 -4.03 -8.38
N PRO A 20 -1.14 -4.34 -7.57
CA PRO A 20 -1.48 -5.71 -7.25
C PRO A 20 -1.84 -6.48 -8.52
N PHE A 21 -1.59 -7.79 -8.50
CA PHE A 21 -1.85 -8.69 -9.60
C PHE A 21 -3.02 -9.63 -9.28
N ASN A 22 -3.76 -10.02 -10.28
CA ASN A 22 -4.71 -11.12 -10.15
C ASN A 22 -3.98 -12.48 -10.09
N ASN A 23 -4.73 -13.57 -9.88
CA ASN A 23 -4.19 -14.93 -9.79
C ASN A 23 -3.48 -15.42 -11.07
N HIS A 24 -3.58 -14.69 -12.17
CA HIS A 24 -2.92 -14.99 -13.45
C HIS A 24 -1.72 -14.09 -13.74
N GLY A 25 -1.28 -13.29 -12.76
CA GLY A 25 -0.17 -12.37 -12.93
C GLY A 25 -0.49 -11.11 -13.75
N VAL A 26 -1.77 -10.83 -14.02
CA VAL A 26 -2.19 -9.63 -14.73
C VAL A 26 -2.46 -8.50 -13.74
N ALA A 27 -1.87 -7.33 -13.99
CA ALA A 27 -2.03 -6.18 -13.12
C ALA A 27 -3.50 -5.71 -13.01
N VAL A 28 -3.87 -5.26 -11.83
CA VAL A 28 -5.17 -4.64 -11.57
C VAL A 28 -5.21 -3.24 -12.18
N ALA A 29 -6.31 -2.87 -12.79
CA ALA A 29 -6.53 -1.50 -13.24
C ALA A 29 -6.51 -0.54 -12.04
N ASN A 30 -5.89 0.63 -12.19
CA ASN A 30 -5.66 1.61 -11.11
C ASN A 30 -4.91 1.02 -9.89
N GLY A 31 -3.94 0.14 -10.15
CA GLY A 31 -3.27 -0.64 -9.13
C GLY A 31 -2.55 0.18 -8.06
N GLU A 32 -2.10 1.41 -8.36
CA GLU A 32 -1.49 2.28 -7.36
C GLU A 32 -2.46 2.60 -6.21
N GLU A 33 -3.72 2.85 -6.49
CA GLU A 33 -4.76 3.10 -5.49
C GLU A 33 -4.92 1.92 -4.53
N TYR A 34 -4.71 0.70 -5.03
CA TYR A 34 -4.87 -0.54 -4.27
C TYR A 34 -3.55 -1.16 -3.82
N SER A 35 -2.43 -0.43 -3.92
CA SER A 35 -1.08 -0.95 -3.65
C SER A 35 -0.86 -1.41 -2.21
N SER A 36 -1.64 -0.95 -1.23
CA SER A 36 -1.60 -1.47 0.13
C SER A 36 -2.00 -2.96 0.26
N ASN A 37 -2.60 -3.54 -0.78
CA ASN A 37 -2.83 -4.97 -0.86
C ASN A 37 -1.53 -5.77 -0.71
N VAL A 38 -0.42 -5.28 -1.24
CA VAL A 38 0.90 -5.91 -1.10
C VAL A 38 1.31 -6.02 0.38
N VAL A 39 1.08 -4.96 1.15
CA VAL A 39 1.35 -4.93 2.60
C VAL A 39 0.41 -5.89 3.34
N TYR A 40 -0.87 -5.86 3.03
CA TYR A 40 -1.85 -6.78 3.60
C TYR A 40 -1.44 -8.24 3.38
N MET A 41 -1.16 -8.63 2.14
CA MET A 41 -0.75 -10.00 1.81
C MET A 41 0.53 -10.43 2.54
N ALA A 42 1.51 -9.54 2.61
CA ALA A 42 2.78 -9.83 3.27
C ALA A 42 2.63 -9.98 4.79
N LEU A 43 1.85 -9.12 5.44
CA LEU A 43 1.74 -9.08 6.90
C LEU A 43 0.70 -10.05 7.46
N PHE A 44 -0.41 -10.26 6.77
CA PHE A 44 -1.44 -11.21 7.17
C PHE A 44 -1.21 -12.61 6.59
N GLY A 45 -0.39 -12.74 5.54
CA GLY A 45 -0.06 -14.02 4.92
C GLY A 45 -1.15 -14.55 3.96
N ASP A 46 -2.10 -13.72 3.56
CA ASP A 46 -3.16 -14.09 2.60
C ASP A 46 -2.69 -13.87 1.15
N HIS A 47 -1.88 -14.76 0.63
CA HIS A 47 -1.30 -14.64 -0.71
C HIS A 47 -2.30 -14.83 -1.87
N LYS A 48 -3.54 -15.18 -1.56
CA LYS A 48 -4.58 -15.44 -2.56
C LYS A 48 -5.73 -14.44 -2.53
N ASN A 49 -5.71 -13.50 -1.58
CA ASN A 49 -6.84 -12.58 -1.34
C ASN A 49 -8.17 -13.32 -1.06
N GLU A 50 -8.11 -14.35 -0.22
CA GLU A 50 -9.27 -15.15 0.19
C GLU A 50 -9.82 -14.71 1.56
N GLY A 51 -9.20 -13.72 2.20
CA GLY A 51 -9.56 -13.24 3.54
C GLY A 51 -9.06 -14.13 4.67
N VAL A 52 -8.22 -15.10 4.37
CA VAL A 52 -7.61 -16.04 5.33
C VAL A 52 -6.15 -16.23 5.00
N PRO A 53 -5.29 -16.49 6.01
CA PRO A 53 -3.88 -16.76 5.76
C PRO A 53 -3.71 -17.99 4.86
N SER A 54 -2.78 -17.91 3.94
CA SER A 54 -2.38 -19.06 3.14
C SER A 54 -1.65 -20.09 4.00
N ARG A 55 -1.68 -21.36 3.57
CA ARG A 55 -1.06 -22.45 4.32
C ARG A 55 0.46 -22.22 4.45
N ASP A 56 0.99 -22.54 5.63
CA ASP A 56 2.43 -22.48 5.95
C ASP A 56 3.05 -21.07 5.81
N THR A 57 2.25 -20.00 6.04
CA THR A 57 2.73 -18.62 6.07
C THR A 57 2.90 -18.10 7.49
N THR A 58 3.83 -17.18 7.68
CA THR A 58 3.98 -16.41 8.91
C THR A 58 2.98 -15.25 8.91
N ILE A 59 2.27 -15.07 10.02
CA ILE A 59 1.42 -13.90 10.23
C ILE A 59 2.22 -12.89 11.06
N TYR A 60 2.52 -11.74 10.48
CA TYR A 60 3.23 -10.63 11.14
C TYR A 60 2.28 -9.66 11.84
N ASN A 61 1.02 -9.62 11.42
CA ASN A 61 -0.01 -8.80 12.03
C ASN A 61 -1.39 -9.46 11.90
N ASP A 62 -1.88 -10.05 12.97
CA ASP A 62 -3.18 -10.71 13.05
C ASP A 62 -4.36 -9.73 13.17
N GLU A 63 -4.12 -8.46 13.53
CA GLU A 63 -5.12 -7.41 13.52
C GLU A 63 -5.63 -7.10 12.11
N LEU A 64 -4.89 -7.53 11.07
CA LEU A 64 -5.30 -7.38 9.67
C LEU A 64 -6.28 -8.48 9.20
N ASN A 65 -6.78 -9.31 10.10
CA ASN A 65 -7.77 -10.32 9.76
C ASN A 65 -9.09 -9.68 9.31
N PRO A 66 -9.55 -9.89 8.06
CA PRO A 66 -10.79 -9.29 7.57
C PRO A 66 -12.03 -9.69 8.36
N SER A 67 -12.04 -10.91 8.92
CA SER A 67 -13.19 -11.42 9.67
C SER A 67 -13.40 -10.76 11.04
N THR A 68 -12.38 -10.11 11.59
CA THR A 68 -12.41 -9.46 12.89
C THR A 68 -12.49 -7.93 12.80
N GLN A 69 -12.57 -7.38 11.59
CA GLN A 69 -12.66 -5.94 11.40
C GLN A 69 -13.97 -5.36 11.98
N PRO A 70 -13.90 -4.15 12.58
CA PRO A 70 -15.12 -3.45 12.99
C PRO A 70 -15.99 -3.12 11.77
N LYS A 71 -17.31 -3.10 11.96
CA LYS A 71 -18.26 -2.74 10.88
C LYS A 71 -18.12 -1.27 10.45
N SER A 72 -17.73 -0.40 11.40
CA SER A 72 -17.51 1.02 11.13
C SER A 72 -16.00 1.28 11.02
N ASN A 73 -15.59 1.93 9.95
CA ASN A 73 -14.20 2.30 9.67
C ASN A 73 -13.20 1.13 9.79
N PRO A 74 -13.40 0.03 9.04
CA PRO A 74 -12.46 -1.09 9.08
C PRO A 74 -11.11 -0.69 8.51
N THR A 75 -10.02 -1.14 9.17
CA THR A 75 -8.65 -0.96 8.67
C THR A 75 -8.39 -1.81 7.43
N VAL A 76 -8.97 -3.00 7.34
CA VAL A 76 -8.91 -3.87 6.17
C VAL A 76 -10.25 -3.85 5.46
N ARG A 77 -10.24 -3.56 4.17
CA ARG A 77 -11.45 -3.50 3.33
C ARG A 77 -11.33 -4.46 2.16
N GLU A 78 -12.41 -5.18 1.91
CA GLU A 78 -12.58 -5.94 0.68
C GLU A 78 -13.02 -4.99 -0.44
N VAL A 79 -12.35 -5.08 -1.59
CA VAL A 79 -12.67 -4.31 -2.79
C VAL A 79 -12.81 -5.24 -3.99
N HIS A 80 -13.78 -4.92 -4.86
CA HIS A 80 -14.02 -5.65 -6.10
C HIS A 80 -13.60 -4.76 -7.27
N VAL A 81 -12.56 -5.18 -7.96
CA VAL A 81 -11.94 -4.41 -9.03
C VAL A 81 -11.82 -5.25 -10.30
N LYS A 82 -11.33 -4.65 -11.38
CA LYS A 82 -11.03 -5.37 -12.60
C LYS A 82 -9.53 -5.40 -12.85
N SER A 83 -9.04 -6.50 -13.36
CA SER A 83 -7.68 -6.56 -13.93
C SER A 83 -7.64 -5.82 -15.27
N LYS A 84 -6.43 -5.56 -15.75
CA LYS A 84 -6.24 -4.90 -17.05
C LYS A 84 -6.79 -5.71 -18.24
N ASP A 85 -6.96 -7.01 -18.09
CA ASP A 85 -7.62 -7.89 -19.06
C ASP A 85 -9.14 -8.02 -18.84
N GLY A 86 -9.72 -7.23 -17.93
CA GLY A 86 -11.16 -7.13 -17.70
C GLY A 86 -11.75 -8.19 -16.76
N ARG A 87 -10.96 -9.05 -16.14
CA ARG A 87 -11.45 -10.08 -15.20
C ARG A 87 -11.77 -9.48 -13.85
N PRO A 88 -12.86 -9.94 -13.17
CA PRO A 88 -13.14 -9.51 -11.81
C PRO A 88 -12.07 -10.04 -10.83
N VAL A 89 -11.65 -9.18 -9.91
CA VAL A 89 -10.64 -9.49 -8.88
C VAL A 89 -11.15 -8.99 -7.55
N THR A 90 -11.04 -9.82 -6.52
CA THR A 90 -11.24 -9.41 -5.12
C THR A 90 -9.89 -9.16 -4.49
N LEU A 91 -9.73 -8.01 -3.84
CA LEU A 91 -8.54 -7.64 -3.07
C LEU A 91 -8.94 -7.24 -1.67
N TYR A 92 -8.03 -7.45 -0.73
CA TYR A 92 -8.06 -6.84 0.59
C TYR A 92 -7.02 -5.73 0.65
N ILE A 93 -7.43 -4.54 1.03
CA ILE A 93 -6.58 -3.34 1.11
C ILE A 93 -6.61 -2.75 2.51
N LEU A 94 -5.61 -1.95 2.83
CA LEU A 94 -5.59 -1.15 4.05
C LEU A 94 -6.22 0.21 3.78
N ALA A 95 -7.06 0.67 4.71
CA ALA A 95 -7.76 1.95 4.62
C ALA A 95 -7.53 2.79 5.86
N ASP A 96 -7.53 4.10 5.66
CA ASP A 96 -7.45 5.08 6.72
C ASP A 96 -8.79 5.24 7.48
N PRO A 97 -8.85 6.05 8.55
CA PRO A 97 -10.07 6.23 9.34
C PRO A 97 -11.25 6.84 8.56
N TRP A 98 -10.99 7.50 7.43
CA TRP A 98 -12.06 8.06 6.57
C TRP A 98 -12.46 7.12 5.44
N GLY A 99 -11.76 5.97 5.31
CA GLY A 99 -12.05 4.95 4.32
C GLY A 99 -11.27 5.11 3.00
N SER A 100 -10.34 6.07 2.93
CA SER A 100 -9.44 6.21 1.80
C SER A 100 -8.40 5.10 1.81
N PRO A 101 -8.07 4.49 0.66
CA PRO A 101 -7.08 3.44 0.61
C PRO A 101 -5.68 3.99 0.91
N TYR A 102 -4.92 3.25 1.73
CA TYR A 102 -3.48 3.47 1.81
C TYR A 102 -2.79 3.03 0.52
N ARG A 103 -1.73 3.75 0.17
CA ARG A 103 -0.83 3.42 -0.93
C ARG A 103 0.51 2.96 -0.39
N TYR A 104 1.18 2.13 -1.16
CA TYR A 104 2.48 1.59 -0.81
C TYR A 104 3.42 1.60 -2.01
N ARG A 105 4.67 1.99 -1.77
CA ARG A 105 5.77 1.86 -2.73
C ARG A 105 7.02 1.37 -2.01
N LEU A 106 7.77 0.50 -2.65
CA LEU A 106 9.10 0.14 -2.20
C LEU A 106 10.02 1.36 -2.36
N GLY A 107 10.93 1.53 -1.40
CA GLY A 107 11.83 2.68 -1.37
C GLY A 107 12.84 2.73 -2.51
N SER A 108 13.54 3.85 -2.58
CA SER A 108 14.54 4.13 -3.61
C SER A 108 15.98 3.81 -3.18
N GLU A 109 16.17 3.27 -1.97
CA GLU A 109 17.47 3.07 -1.33
C GLU A 109 18.27 4.36 -1.06
N GLN A 110 17.75 5.52 -1.43
CA GLN A 110 18.38 6.82 -1.26
C GLN A 110 17.37 7.87 -0.80
N SER A 111 17.81 8.77 0.06
CA SER A 111 17.03 9.95 0.41
C SER A 111 16.84 10.87 -0.80
N ILE A 112 15.63 11.43 -0.93
CA ILE A 112 15.27 12.32 -2.03
C ILE A 112 15.12 13.75 -1.51
N PRO A 113 16.17 14.56 -1.56
CA PRO A 113 16.22 15.84 -0.83
C PRO A 113 15.54 17.01 -1.54
N THR A 114 15.27 16.94 -2.83
CA THR A 114 14.75 18.07 -3.59
C THR A 114 13.44 17.80 -4.29
N ARG A 115 12.68 18.87 -4.59
CA ARG A 115 11.44 18.78 -5.38
C ARG A 115 11.66 18.17 -6.77
N THR A 116 12.78 18.49 -7.40
CA THR A 116 13.16 17.94 -8.72
C THR A 116 13.44 16.44 -8.62
N ASP A 117 14.13 16.01 -7.58
CA ASP A 117 14.44 14.60 -7.36
C ASP A 117 13.17 13.82 -7.02
N ARG A 118 12.25 14.39 -6.22
CA ARG A 118 10.93 13.81 -5.96
C ARG A 118 10.17 13.57 -7.25
N ALA A 119 10.04 14.59 -8.10
CA ALA A 119 9.33 14.50 -9.37
C ALA A 119 9.94 13.42 -10.30
N ARG A 120 11.27 13.32 -10.32
CA ARG A 120 11.98 12.28 -11.09
C ARG A 120 11.68 10.89 -10.54
N ASN A 121 11.81 10.68 -9.26
CA ASN A 121 11.55 9.39 -8.62
C ASN A 121 10.11 8.92 -8.82
N LEU A 122 9.14 9.80 -8.61
CA LEU A 122 7.73 9.49 -8.83
C LEU A 122 7.45 9.10 -10.29
N LYS A 123 8.07 9.80 -11.25
CA LYS A 123 7.97 9.46 -12.68
C LYS A 123 8.55 8.08 -12.99
N MET A 124 9.59 7.66 -12.28
CA MET A 124 10.23 6.34 -12.41
C MET A 124 9.48 5.24 -11.63
N GLY A 125 8.44 5.59 -10.87
CA GLY A 125 7.71 4.66 -10.01
C GLY A 125 8.43 4.31 -8.71
N ASN A 126 9.47 5.04 -8.34
CA ASN A 126 10.23 4.81 -7.11
C ASN A 126 9.63 5.55 -5.92
N GLY A 127 9.87 5.03 -4.71
CA GLY A 127 9.50 5.67 -3.46
C GLY A 127 10.31 6.95 -3.17
N LEU A 128 9.84 7.72 -2.20
CA LEU A 128 10.48 8.95 -1.74
C LEU A 128 11.36 8.71 -0.50
N ASN A 129 11.03 7.70 0.31
CA ASN A 129 11.85 7.23 1.41
C ASN A 129 12.84 6.14 0.94
N PRO A 130 13.94 5.93 1.66
CA PRO A 130 14.89 4.85 1.34
C PRO A 130 14.27 3.46 1.41
N ASP A 131 13.41 3.21 2.38
CA ASP A 131 12.86 1.89 2.70
C ASP A 131 11.53 1.64 2.00
N TYR A 132 10.53 2.45 2.30
CA TYR A 132 9.19 2.39 1.68
C TYR A 132 8.42 3.69 1.92
N ASP A 133 7.45 3.94 1.07
CA ASP A 133 6.39 4.91 1.29
C ASP A 133 5.10 4.17 1.62
N PHE A 134 4.39 4.64 2.64
CA PHE A 134 3.07 4.17 3.02
C PHE A 134 2.23 5.37 3.43
N TRP A 135 1.20 5.71 2.65
CA TRP A 135 0.42 6.93 2.86
C TRP A 135 -1.02 6.82 2.37
N SER A 136 -1.90 7.67 2.85
CA SER A 136 -3.23 7.91 2.29
C SER A 136 -3.40 9.38 1.96
N PHE A 137 -4.35 9.70 1.10
CA PHE A 137 -4.70 11.07 0.71
C PHE A 137 -5.62 11.77 1.74
N GLY A 138 -5.74 11.23 2.93
CA GLY A 138 -6.50 11.84 4.00
C GLY A 138 -8.00 11.94 3.72
N LYS A 139 -8.63 12.90 4.39
CA LYS A 139 -10.08 13.09 4.37
C LYS A 139 -10.58 13.68 3.06
N ASP A 140 -9.81 14.58 2.47
CA ASP A 140 -10.20 15.26 1.22
C ASP A 140 -9.98 14.41 -0.03
N GLY A 141 -9.16 13.35 0.08
CA GLY A 141 -8.89 12.42 -1.01
C GLY A 141 -7.94 12.97 -2.07
N ASP A 142 -7.20 14.04 -1.78
CA ASP A 142 -6.24 14.66 -2.68
C ASP A 142 -4.84 14.73 -2.07
N SER A 143 -3.80 14.80 -2.89
CA SER A 143 -2.40 14.90 -2.45
C SER A 143 -1.48 15.37 -3.56
N ASP A 144 -0.62 16.34 -3.29
CA ASP A 144 0.49 16.70 -4.17
C ASP A 144 1.80 16.08 -3.70
N LEU A 145 2.12 14.91 -4.23
CA LEU A 145 3.35 14.20 -3.89
C LEU A 145 4.63 14.93 -4.32
N LYS A 146 4.54 15.94 -5.17
CA LYS A 146 5.70 16.72 -5.65
C LYS A 146 6.01 17.89 -4.72
N ASP A 147 5.01 18.41 -4.03
CA ASP A 147 5.16 19.53 -3.10
C ASP A 147 4.71 19.13 -1.70
N PRO A 148 5.64 18.81 -0.79
CA PRO A 148 5.30 18.36 0.55
C PRO A 148 4.60 19.41 1.42
N HIS A 149 4.59 20.66 0.96
CA HIS A 149 3.95 21.80 1.66
C HIS A 149 2.65 22.25 0.98
N ALA A 150 2.17 21.52 -0.02
CA ALA A 150 0.91 21.81 -0.66
C ALA A 150 -0.25 21.71 0.35
N PRO A 151 -1.25 22.61 0.29
CA PRO A 151 -2.41 22.55 1.19
C PRO A 151 -3.15 21.21 1.14
N GLU A 152 -3.18 20.55 -0.01
CA GLU A 152 -3.79 19.23 -0.23
C GLU A 152 -3.17 18.14 0.63
N ASN A 153 -1.95 18.35 1.15
CA ASN A 153 -1.23 17.39 1.98
C ASN A 153 -1.42 17.60 3.49
N GLU A 154 -2.26 18.55 3.92
CA GLU A 154 -2.41 18.86 5.35
C GLU A 154 -3.02 17.70 6.14
N ASP A 155 -3.94 16.96 5.55
CA ASP A 155 -4.62 15.83 6.16
C ASP A 155 -4.10 14.45 5.69
N ASP A 156 -3.06 14.42 4.84
CA ASP A 156 -2.38 13.20 4.45
C ASP A 156 -1.82 12.46 5.67
N ILE A 157 -2.05 11.15 5.71
CA ILE A 157 -1.51 10.26 6.74
C ILE A 157 -0.43 9.39 6.13
N GLY A 158 0.71 9.28 6.79
CA GLY A 158 1.75 8.36 6.35
C GLY A 158 3.16 8.82 6.66
N ASN A 159 4.12 8.17 6.03
CA ASN A 159 5.55 8.41 6.23
C ASN A 159 6.22 9.20 5.10
N LEU A 160 5.45 9.89 4.26
CA LEU A 160 6.04 10.71 3.20
C LEU A 160 6.97 11.78 3.78
N PRO A 161 8.18 11.95 3.23
CA PRO A 161 9.12 12.93 3.77
C PRO A 161 8.61 14.35 3.54
N LYS A 162 8.58 15.12 4.61
CA LYS A 162 8.35 16.57 4.60
C LYS A 162 9.70 17.26 4.70
N PHE A 163 10.00 18.14 3.80
CA PHE A 163 11.25 18.90 3.80
C PHE A 163 11.10 20.24 4.51
#